data_b06a012edf9506796dc6cd90ec09297b
#
_entry.id   b06a012edf9506796dc6cd90ec09297b
#
_cell.length_a   1.000
_cell.length_b   1.000
_cell.length_c   1.000
_cell.angle_alpha   90.00
_cell.angle_beta   90.00
_cell.angle_gamma   90.00
#
_symmetry.space_group_name_H-M   'P 1'
#
loop_
_entity.id
_entity.type
_entity.pdbx_description
1 polymer ?
#
loop_
_entity_poly.entity_id
_entity_poly.type
_entity_poly.pdbx_seq_one_letter_code
_entity_poly.pdbx_strand_id
1 'polypeptide(L)'
;MSRLSWTKEHKLLRKPEFDLCYEQGKKLYTRSFILFVLCHGTGPGGVRLGLTVSRKKGPAVVRNRIKRVTREFFRLYQNKFQVRADIIFVPKRALDGKKITLGLAEKELLPAIDKINDLAKSRGE
;
A
#
# COMPACT_ATOMS: atom_id res chain seq x y z
N MET A 1 -15.39 -17.89 11.42
CA MET A 1 -14.87 -17.41 10.14
C MET A 1 -14.60 -15.91 10.21
N SER A 2 -13.39 -15.53 9.95
CA SER A 2 -13.03 -14.11 10.03
C SER A 2 -13.47 -13.38 8.77
N ARG A 3 -13.91 -12.14 8.96
CA ARG A 3 -14.23 -11.27 7.85
C ARG A 3 -13.01 -10.46 7.47
N LEU A 4 -12.80 -10.30 6.18
CA LEU A 4 -11.77 -9.39 5.68
C LEU A 4 -12.32 -7.98 5.78
N SER A 5 -11.87 -7.24 6.77
CA SER A 5 -12.29 -5.86 6.96
C SER A 5 -11.10 -4.93 6.88
N TRP A 6 -11.37 -3.67 6.55
CA TRP A 6 -10.36 -2.62 6.53
C TRP A 6 -10.82 -1.53 7.48
N THR A 7 -10.41 -1.64 8.72
CA THR A 7 -10.84 -0.74 9.78
C THR A 7 -9.88 0.43 9.93
N LYS A 8 -10.22 1.34 10.84
CA LYS A 8 -9.37 2.49 11.16
C LYS A 8 -7.95 2.08 11.56
N GLU A 9 -7.81 0.93 12.19
CA GLU A 9 -6.50 0.41 12.60
C GLU A 9 -5.59 0.09 11.44
N HIS A 10 -6.14 -0.14 10.26
CA HIS A 10 -5.39 -0.43 9.04
C HIS A 10 -5.05 0.83 8.25
N LYS A 11 -5.39 2.00 8.77
CA LYS A 11 -5.19 3.25 8.06
C LYS A 11 -4.06 4.05 8.68
N LEU A 12 -3.18 4.55 7.82
CA LEU A 12 -2.17 5.50 8.21
C LEU A 12 -2.81 6.88 8.08
N LEU A 13 -3.01 7.58 9.19
CA LEU A 13 -3.83 8.79 9.20
C LEU A 13 -3.08 10.05 9.61
N ARG A 14 -2.04 9.92 10.43
CA ARG A 14 -1.39 11.09 11.03
C ARG A 14 -0.23 11.57 10.17
N LYS A 15 -0.13 12.89 10.02
CA LYS A 15 0.94 13.51 9.25
C LYS A 15 2.34 13.09 9.73
N PRO A 16 2.67 13.06 11.03
CA PRO A 16 3.99 12.59 11.46
C PRO A 16 4.32 11.18 11.02
N GLU A 17 3.31 10.30 10.97
CA GLU A 17 3.51 8.92 10.51
C GLU A 17 3.81 8.87 9.02
N PHE A 18 3.13 9.69 8.22
CA PHE A 18 3.42 9.82 6.79
C PHE A 18 4.84 10.34 6.58
N ASP A 19 5.20 11.39 7.28
CA ASP A 19 6.52 12.00 7.15
C ASP A 19 7.62 10.99 7.48
N LEU A 20 7.46 10.24 8.56
CA LEU A 20 8.43 9.23 8.96
C LEU A 20 8.57 8.13 7.91
N CYS A 21 7.44 7.68 7.37
CA CYS A 21 7.43 6.64 6.35
C CYS A 21 8.11 7.11 5.06
N TYR A 22 7.86 8.36 4.64
CA TYR A 22 8.53 8.93 3.48
C TYR A 22 10.04 9.06 3.70
N GLU A 23 10.42 9.45 4.90
CA GLU A 23 11.82 9.74 5.23
C GLU A 23 12.63 8.47 5.43
N GLN A 24 12.10 7.51 6.18
CA GLN A 24 12.83 6.32 6.58
C GLN A 24 12.41 5.04 5.87
N GLY A 25 11.28 5.07 5.17
CA GLY A 25 10.77 3.90 4.47
C GLY A 25 11.59 3.54 3.25
N LYS A 26 11.59 2.26 2.93
CA LYS A 26 12.19 1.76 1.69
C LYS A 26 11.23 1.98 0.54
N LYS A 27 11.77 2.45 -0.60
CA LYS A 27 10.96 2.63 -1.81
C LYS A 27 10.96 1.36 -2.62
N LEU A 28 9.77 0.91 -2.99
CA LEU A 28 9.59 -0.17 -3.94
C LEU A 28 8.81 0.37 -5.12
N TYR A 29 9.22 -0.03 -6.31
CA TYR A 29 8.60 0.44 -7.55
C TYR A 29 7.91 -0.71 -8.25
N THR A 30 6.66 -0.46 -8.67
CA THR A 30 6.01 -1.32 -9.65
C THR A 30 5.86 -0.50 -10.93
N ARG A 31 5.26 -1.06 -11.96
CA ARG A 31 5.05 -0.35 -13.20
C ARG A 31 4.25 0.94 -13.00
N SER A 32 3.21 0.90 -12.18
CA SER A 32 2.24 1.98 -12.03
C SER A 32 2.30 2.67 -10.66
N PHE A 33 3.08 2.16 -9.72
CA PHE A 33 3.03 2.65 -8.34
C PHE A 33 4.41 2.76 -7.71
N ILE A 34 4.52 3.66 -6.73
CA ILE A 34 5.64 3.72 -5.81
C ILE A 34 5.11 3.41 -4.42
N LEU A 35 5.77 2.50 -3.73
CA LEU A 35 5.42 2.13 -2.36
C LEU A 35 6.53 2.57 -1.43
N PHE A 36 6.17 3.30 -0.36
CA PHE A 36 7.11 3.62 0.72
C PHE A 36 6.78 2.69 1.87
N VAL A 37 7.72 1.83 2.24
CA VAL A 37 7.48 0.77 3.21
C VAL A 37 8.40 0.96 4.41
N LEU A 38 7.81 1.23 5.58
CA LEU A 38 8.54 1.32 6.83
C LEU A 38 8.17 0.12 7.68
N CYS A 39 9.10 -0.84 7.76
CA CYS A 39 8.89 -2.07 8.52
C CYS A 39 9.12 -1.85 10.00
N HIS A 40 8.22 -2.38 10.82
CA HIS A 40 8.32 -2.32 12.28
C HIS A 40 8.63 -3.68 12.90
N GLY A 41 8.51 -4.76 12.12
CA GLY A 41 8.78 -6.11 12.60
C GLY A 41 8.14 -7.16 11.71
N THR A 42 8.24 -8.39 12.15
CA THR A 42 7.63 -9.53 11.47
C THR A 42 6.32 -9.92 12.15
N GLY A 43 5.52 -10.72 11.47
CA GLY A 43 4.26 -11.23 12.00
C GLY A 43 3.07 -10.76 11.18
N PRO A 44 1.93 -11.45 11.34
CA PRO A 44 0.74 -11.16 10.55
C PRO A 44 -0.04 -9.95 11.07
N GLY A 45 -0.83 -9.35 10.19
CA GLY A 45 -1.88 -8.41 10.56
C GLY A 45 -1.46 -7.03 10.99
N GLY A 46 -0.23 -6.62 10.70
CA GLY A 46 0.29 -5.35 11.18
C GLY A 46 0.51 -4.27 10.14
N VAL A 47 -0.15 -4.32 9.01
CA VAL A 47 0.03 -3.32 7.94
C VAL A 47 -0.97 -2.18 8.08
N ARG A 48 -0.45 -0.95 8.03
CA ARG A 48 -1.28 0.24 7.90
C ARG A 48 -1.02 0.88 6.55
N LEU A 49 -2.09 1.25 5.85
CA LEU A 49 -2.02 1.78 4.50
C LEU A 49 -2.31 3.28 4.47
N GLY A 50 -1.40 4.02 3.88
CA GLY A 50 -1.62 5.43 3.53
C GLY A 50 -1.69 5.58 2.02
N LEU A 51 -2.56 6.45 1.57
CA LEU A 51 -2.74 6.71 0.15
C LEU A 51 -2.47 8.18 -0.15
N THR A 52 -1.59 8.42 -1.10
CA THR A 52 -1.31 9.78 -1.57
C THR A 52 -1.61 9.81 -3.08
N VAL A 53 -2.74 10.43 -3.42
CA VAL A 53 -3.15 10.57 -4.81
C VAL A 53 -3.31 12.05 -5.10
N SER A 54 -2.36 12.62 -5.84
CA SER A 54 -2.33 14.05 -6.10
C SER A 54 -3.42 14.48 -7.08
N ARG A 55 -3.73 15.77 -7.05
CA ARG A 55 -4.70 16.36 -7.98
C ARG A 55 -4.29 16.21 -9.45
N LYS A 56 -3.01 16.03 -9.71
CA LYS A 56 -2.49 15.82 -11.06
C LYS A 56 -3.01 14.53 -11.69
N LYS A 57 -3.49 13.59 -10.88
CA LYS A 57 -4.06 12.33 -11.41
C LYS A 57 -5.44 12.51 -12.01
N GLY A 58 -6.08 13.66 -11.78
CA GLY A 58 -7.36 13.95 -12.38
C GLY A 58 -8.39 14.44 -11.38
N PRO A 59 -9.66 14.54 -11.81
CA PRO A 59 -10.73 14.99 -10.94
C PRO A 59 -11.01 14.00 -9.82
N ALA A 60 -11.80 14.45 -8.84
CA ALA A 60 -12.07 13.67 -7.64
C ALA A 60 -12.58 12.26 -7.95
N VAL A 61 -13.41 12.11 -8.99
CA VAL A 61 -13.97 10.80 -9.34
C VAL A 61 -12.87 9.80 -9.74
N VAL A 62 -11.86 10.28 -10.47
CA VAL A 62 -10.72 9.46 -10.87
C VAL A 62 -9.84 9.11 -9.67
N ARG A 63 -9.54 10.11 -8.85
CA ARG A 63 -8.74 9.91 -7.64
C ARG A 63 -9.40 8.94 -6.68
N ASN A 64 -10.71 9.07 -6.49
CA ASN A 64 -11.46 8.17 -5.62
C ASN A 64 -11.47 6.73 -6.15
N ARG A 65 -11.50 6.57 -7.46
CA ARG A 65 -11.42 5.23 -8.06
C ARG A 65 -10.07 4.57 -7.74
N ILE A 66 -8.97 5.32 -7.88
CA ILE A 66 -7.64 4.80 -7.54
C ILE A 66 -7.60 4.36 -6.07
N LYS A 67 -8.09 5.21 -5.18
CA LYS A 67 -8.10 4.92 -3.75
C LYS A 67 -8.94 3.68 -3.43
N ARG A 68 -10.13 3.59 -4.04
CA ARG A 68 -11.05 2.48 -3.78
C ARG A 68 -10.46 1.15 -4.24
N VAL A 69 -9.89 1.11 -5.44
CA VAL A 69 -9.29 -0.12 -5.98
C VAL A 69 -8.11 -0.54 -5.11
N THR A 70 -7.26 0.41 -4.71
CA THR A 70 -6.12 0.13 -3.88
C THR A 70 -6.51 -0.40 -2.50
N ARG A 71 -7.50 0.24 -1.87
CA ARG A 71 -8.00 -0.22 -0.57
C ARG A 71 -8.59 -1.62 -0.67
N GLU A 72 -9.32 -1.88 -1.73
CA GLU A 72 -9.92 -3.20 -1.94
C GLU A 72 -8.85 -4.26 -2.10
N PHE A 73 -7.80 -3.97 -2.84
CA PHE A 73 -6.67 -4.89 -2.97
C PHE A 73 -6.07 -5.21 -1.60
N PHE A 74 -5.75 -4.19 -0.81
CA PHE A 74 -5.15 -4.40 0.50
C PHE A 74 -6.10 -5.13 1.46
N ARG A 75 -7.40 -4.83 1.38
CA ARG A 75 -8.39 -5.53 2.19
C ARG A 75 -8.41 -7.02 1.88
N LEU A 76 -8.44 -7.37 0.61
CA LEU A 76 -8.52 -8.77 0.18
C LEU A 76 -7.25 -9.55 0.50
N TYR A 77 -6.10 -8.91 0.41
CA TYR A 77 -4.81 -9.60 0.55
C TYR A 77 -4.08 -9.28 1.85
N GLN A 78 -4.79 -8.70 2.83
CA GLN A 78 -4.16 -8.30 4.09
C GLN A 78 -3.49 -9.46 4.82
N ASN A 79 -4.00 -10.67 4.68
CA ASN A 79 -3.42 -11.83 5.33
C ASN A 79 -2.16 -12.37 4.67
N LYS A 80 -1.82 -11.88 3.49
CA LYS A 80 -0.56 -12.25 2.83
C LYS A 80 0.63 -11.50 3.37
N PHE A 81 0.40 -10.40 4.07
CA PHE A 81 1.48 -9.65 4.69
C PHE A 81 1.93 -10.34 5.96
N GLN A 82 3.20 -10.71 6.01
CA GLN A 82 3.82 -11.34 7.19
C GLN A 82 4.73 -10.33 7.88
N VAL A 83 4.33 -9.08 7.88
CA VAL A 83 5.09 -7.96 8.41
C VAL A 83 4.20 -7.01 9.18
N ARG A 84 4.83 -6.25 10.05
CA ARG A 84 4.22 -5.09 10.67
C ARG A 84 4.88 -3.88 10.03
N ALA A 85 4.12 -3.14 9.25
CA ALA A 85 4.67 -2.07 8.44
C ALA A 85 3.66 -0.97 8.16
N ASP A 86 4.17 0.23 7.92
CA ASP A 86 3.40 1.32 7.35
C ASP A 86 3.77 1.40 5.87
N ILE A 87 2.77 1.44 5.02
CA ILE A 87 2.96 1.48 3.57
C ILE A 87 2.22 2.67 3.01
N ILE A 88 2.94 3.56 2.32
CA ILE A 88 2.34 4.66 1.58
C ILE A 88 2.38 4.31 0.11
N PHE A 89 1.25 4.47 -0.53
CA PHE A 89 1.00 4.06 -1.89
C PHE A 89 0.82 5.30 -2.75
N VAL A 90 1.68 5.48 -3.75
CA VAL A 90 1.67 6.66 -4.61
C VAL A 90 1.58 6.21 -6.07
N PRO A 91 0.50 6.59 -6.79
CA PRO A 91 0.44 6.26 -8.22
C PRO A 91 1.46 7.05 -9.00
N LYS A 92 2.12 6.36 -9.93
CA LYS A 92 3.05 6.97 -10.85
C LYS A 92 2.31 7.65 -12.00
N ARG A 93 3.03 8.48 -12.72
CA ARG A 93 2.52 9.14 -13.91
C ARG A 93 1.97 8.15 -14.94
N ALA A 94 2.59 6.97 -15.04
CA ALA A 94 2.19 5.93 -15.99
C ALA A 94 0.81 5.33 -15.72
N LEU A 95 0.31 5.45 -14.49
CA LEU A 95 -1.00 4.91 -14.16
C LEU A 95 -2.11 5.77 -14.78
N ASP A 96 -2.98 5.13 -15.56
CA ASP A 96 -4.22 5.76 -15.99
C ASP A 96 -5.30 5.43 -14.96
N GLY A 97 -5.65 6.43 -14.15
CA GLY A 97 -6.63 6.24 -13.09
C GLY A 97 -8.02 5.86 -13.57
N LYS A 98 -8.32 6.14 -14.83
CA LYS A 98 -9.61 5.75 -15.43
C LYS A 98 -9.65 4.26 -15.75
N LYS A 99 -8.50 3.65 -15.92
CA LYS A 99 -8.38 2.24 -16.33
C LYS A 99 -7.95 1.31 -15.21
N ILE A 100 -7.71 1.83 -14.02
CA ILE A 100 -7.28 0.98 -12.91
C ILE A 100 -8.39 0.00 -12.53
N THR A 101 -8.00 -1.25 -12.36
CA THR A 101 -8.89 -2.33 -11.94
C THR A 101 -8.23 -3.13 -10.84
N LEU A 102 -9.03 -3.92 -10.13
CA LEU A 102 -8.47 -4.84 -9.13
C LEU A 102 -7.49 -5.82 -9.77
N GLY A 103 -7.78 -6.30 -10.98
CA GLY A 103 -6.87 -7.20 -11.71
C GLY A 103 -5.51 -6.58 -11.96
N LEU A 104 -5.47 -5.31 -12.34
CA LEU A 104 -4.20 -4.61 -12.53
C LEU A 104 -3.45 -4.49 -11.20
N ALA A 105 -4.15 -4.14 -10.14
CA ALA A 105 -3.56 -4.05 -8.82
C ALA A 105 -2.98 -5.40 -8.39
N GLU A 106 -3.72 -6.47 -8.59
CA GLU A 106 -3.26 -7.83 -8.27
C GLU A 106 -1.99 -8.17 -9.03
N LYS A 107 -1.99 -7.91 -10.34
CA LYS A 107 -0.85 -8.23 -11.18
C LYS A 107 0.44 -7.53 -10.72
N GLU A 108 0.33 -6.28 -10.33
CA GLU A 108 1.50 -5.48 -9.95
C GLU A 108 1.87 -5.63 -8.49
N LEU A 109 0.90 -5.75 -7.60
CA LEU A 109 1.12 -5.63 -6.16
C LEU A 109 1.29 -6.97 -5.45
N LEU A 110 0.79 -8.07 -6.00
CA LEU A 110 1.03 -9.37 -5.38
C LEU A 110 2.53 -9.70 -5.31
N PRO A 111 3.31 -9.50 -6.41
CA PRO A 111 4.76 -9.67 -6.30
C PRO A 111 5.41 -8.70 -5.31
N ALA A 112 4.85 -7.50 -5.18
CA ALA A 112 5.38 -6.52 -4.24
C ALA A 112 5.21 -6.97 -2.78
N ILE A 113 4.14 -7.68 -2.46
CA ILE A 113 3.92 -8.21 -1.11
C ILE A 113 5.07 -9.14 -0.72
N ASP A 114 5.52 -9.99 -1.64
CA ASP A 114 6.63 -10.90 -1.38
C ASP A 114 7.90 -10.11 -1.06
N LYS A 115 8.16 -9.06 -1.81
CA LYS A 115 9.33 -8.20 -1.56
C LYS A 115 9.22 -7.51 -0.21
N ILE A 116 8.05 -7.06 0.17
CA ILE A 116 7.81 -6.41 1.45
C ILE A 116 8.07 -7.40 2.60
N ASN A 117 7.59 -8.63 2.46
CA ASN A 117 7.82 -9.67 3.46
C ASN A 117 9.32 -9.96 3.60
N ASP A 118 10.05 -9.98 2.47
CA ASP A 118 11.49 -10.21 2.48
C ASP A 118 12.26 -9.08 3.16
N LEU A 119 11.82 -7.84 3.02
CA LEU A 119 12.43 -6.70 3.70
C LEU A 119 12.39 -6.86 5.22
N ALA A 120 11.27 -7.34 5.74
CA ALA A 120 11.12 -7.55 7.17
C ALA A 120 12.02 -8.67 7.66
N LYS A 121 12.18 -9.73 6.89
CA LYS A 121 13.07 -10.83 7.23
C LYS A 121 14.53 -10.39 7.29
N SER A 122 14.98 -9.66 6.27
CA SER A 122 16.34 -9.13 6.26
C SER A 122 16.63 -8.24 7.45
N ARG A 123 15.65 -7.45 7.83
CA ARG A 123 15.81 -6.51 8.93
C ARG A 123 15.75 -7.19 10.29
N GLY A 124 14.94 -8.24 10.38
CA GLY A 124 14.74 -8.97 11.63
C GLY A 124 15.93 -9.80 12.07
N GLU A 125 16.91 -9.92 11.19
CA GLU A 125 18.16 -10.61 11.53
C GLU A 125 19.07 -9.74 12.41
#